data_45af8d85f4f9445e76242155e1e70bad
#
_entry.id   45af8d85f4f9445e76242155e1e70bad
#
_cell.length_a   1.000
_cell.length_b   1.000
_cell.length_c   1.000
_cell.angle_alpha   90.00
_cell.angle_beta   90.00
_cell.angle_gamma   90.00
#
_symmetry.space_group_name_H-M   'P 1'
#
loop_
_entity.id
_entity.type
_entity.pdbx_description
1 polymer ?
#
loop_
_entity_poly.entity_id
_entity_poly.type
_entity_poly.pdbx_seq_one_letter_code
_entity_poly.pdbx_strand_id
1 'polypeptide(L)' 'MISKDLEAELEKQPFVPLRLHLVSGKTVRISAPNAAWLLQNALMLLRGARPGRVKGEGYDVIALRNIERIEQIGVGR' A
#
# COMPACT_ATOMS: atom_id res chain seq x y z
N MET A 1 -15.54 -0.38 3.77
CA MET A 1 -14.65 0.79 3.91
C MET A 1 -13.27 0.45 3.42
N ILE A 2 -12.66 1.37 2.74
CA ILE A 2 -11.33 1.13 2.14
C ILE A 2 -10.26 0.81 3.18
N SER A 3 -10.35 1.39 4.38
CA SER A 3 -9.35 1.15 5.42
C SER A 3 -9.32 -0.31 5.87
N LYS A 4 -10.48 -0.92 6.03
CA LYS A 4 -10.55 -2.34 6.43
C LYS A 4 -10.07 -3.25 5.30
N ASP A 5 -10.41 -2.91 4.07
CA ASP A 5 -9.99 -3.69 2.92
C ASP A 5 -8.47 -3.62 2.78
N LEU A 6 -7.90 -2.43 2.96
CA LEU A 6 -6.46 -2.22 2.88
C LEU A 6 -5.74 -2.95 4.01
N GLU A 7 -6.28 -2.87 5.23
CA GLU A 7 -5.70 -3.57 6.37
C GLU A 7 -5.64 -5.08 6.12
N ALA A 8 -6.73 -5.64 5.60
CA ALA A 8 -6.79 -7.07 5.31
C ALA A 8 -5.74 -7.47 4.27
N GLU A 9 -5.55 -6.65 3.25
CA GLU A 9 -4.56 -6.94 2.22
C GLU A 9 -3.14 -6.86 2.75
N LEU A 10 -2.88 -5.88 3.62
CA LEU A 10 -1.53 -5.73 4.19
C LEU A 10 -1.18 -6.85 5.17
N GLU A 11 -2.18 -7.49 5.76
CA GLU A 11 -1.96 -8.58 6.70
C GLU A 11 -1.96 -9.97 6.06
N LYS A 12 -2.21 -10.04 4.78
CA LYS A 12 -2.22 -11.32 4.06
C LYS A 12 -0.87 -12.01 4.06
N GLN A 13 -0.90 -13.32 4.20
CA GLN A 13 0.31 -14.13 4.10
C GLN A 13 0.06 -15.31 3.17
N PRO A 14 0.83 -15.42 2.08
CA PRO A 14 1.85 -14.46 1.68
C PRO A 14 1.25 -13.15 1.19
N PHE A 15 2.02 -12.07 1.33
CA PHE A 15 1.59 -10.77 0.86
C PHE A 15 1.52 -10.75 -0.66
N VAL A 16 0.45 -10.17 -1.18
CA VAL A 16 0.27 -10.00 -2.62
C VAL A 16 0.48 -8.51 -2.94
N PRO A 17 1.40 -8.19 -3.87
CA PRO A 17 1.61 -6.78 -4.23
C PRO A 17 0.33 -6.11 -4.69
N LEU A 18 0.20 -4.84 -4.33
CA LEU A 18 -1.01 -4.06 -4.57
C LEU A 18 -0.72 -2.85 -5.44
N ARG A 19 -1.75 -2.43 -6.16
CA ARG A 19 -1.77 -1.14 -6.84
C ARG A 19 -2.96 -0.37 -6.31
N LEU A 20 -2.70 0.82 -5.78
CA LEU A 20 -3.75 1.70 -5.30
C LEU A 20 -4.08 2.69 -6.39
N HIS A 21 -5.35 2.77 -6.75
CA HIS A 21 -5.84 3.73 -7.74
C HIS A 21 -6.38 4.93 -7.00
N LEU A 22 -5.79 6.09 -7.24
CA LEU A 22 -6.17 7.32 -6.57
C LEU A 22 -7.24 8.06 -7.37
N VAL A 23 -8.03 8.86 -6.67
CA VAL A 23 -9.09 9.66 -7.29
C VAL A 23 -8.53 10.58 -8.38
N SER A 24 -7.28 11.04 -8.21
CA SER A 24 -6.61 11.88 -9.19
C SER A 24 -6.27 11.17 -10.49
N GLY A 25 -6.40 9.86 -10.54
CA GLY A 25 -6.00 9.06 -11.68
C GLY A 25 -4.60 8.48 -11.57
N LYS A 26 -3.84 8.92 -10.59
CA LYS A 26 -2.51 8.36 -10.34
C LYS A 26 -2.62 7.00 -9.67
N THR A 27 -1.57 6.21 -9.80
CA THR A 27 -1.50 4.91 -9.14
C THR A 27 -0.26 4.85 -8.26
N VAL A 28 -0.36 4.05 -7.20
CA VAL A 28 0.74 3.85 -6.26
C VAL A 28 0.88 2.35 -6.04
N ARG A 29 2.11 1.88 -6.05
CA ARG A 29 2.39 0.45 -5.91
C ARG A 29 2.93 0.14 -4.52
N ILE A 30 2.41 -0.93 -3.91
CA ILE A 30 2.95 -1.46 -2.66
C ILE A 30 3.54 -2.83 -2.97
N SER A 31 4.86 -2.94 -2.92
CA SER A 31 5.56 -4.18 -3.27
C SER A 31 5.88 -5.05 -2.07
N ALA A 32 5.79 -4.50 -0.86
CA ALA A 32 6.09 -5.25 0.35
C ALA A 32 5.25 -4.69 1.50
N PRO A 33 4.84 -5.53 2.45
CA PRO A 33 3.99 -5.07 3.56
C PRO A 33 4.69 -4.10 4.50
N ASN A 34 6.01 -4.19 4.60
CA ASN A 34 6.78 -3.28 5.45
C ASN A 34 6.95 -1.90 4.83
N ALA A 35 6.49 -1.71 3.59
CA ALA A 35 6.57 -0.42 2.91
C ALA A 35 5.36 0.48 3.19
N ALA A 36 4.33 -0.06 3.83
CA ALA A 36 3.07 0.66 4.01
C ALA A 36 2.62 0.59 5.45
N TRP A 37 2.29 1.74 6.02
CA TRP A 37 1.75 1.83 7.38
C TRP A 37 0.39 2.51 7.31
N LEU A 38 -0.62 1.79 7.78
CA LEU A 38 -1.99 2.30 7.80
C LEU A 38 -2.21 3.12 9.05
N LEU A 39 -2.52 4.38 8.86
CA LEU A 39 -2.89 5.30 9.92
C LEU A 39 -4.41 5.44 9.95
N GLN A 40 -4.93 6.20 10.90
CA GLN A 40 -6.37 6.32 11.05
C GLN A 40 -7.06 6.85 9.79
N ASN A 41 -6.53 7.91 9.20
CA ASN A 41 -7.14 8.55 8.03
C ASN A 41 -6.21 8.61 6.83
N ALA A 42 -5.08 7.93 6.89
CA ALA A 42 -4.06 8.04 5.85
C ALA A 42 -3.24 6.77 5.78
N LEU A 43 -2.55 6.63 4.67
CA LEU A 43 -1.60 5.54 4.45
C LEU A 43 -0.23 6.17 4.23
N MET A 44 0.76 5.74 5.00
CA MET A 44 2.13 6.18 4.82
C MET A 44 2.88 5.11 4.03
N LEU A 45 3.52 5.53 2.95
CA LEU A 45 4.27 4.64 2.08
C LEU A 45 5.74 5.01 2.05
N LEU A 46 6.60 4.03 2.27
CA LEU A 46 8.03 4.22 2.14
C LEU A 46 8.43 4.06 0.68
N ARG A 47 9.13 5.06 0.14
CA ARG A 47 9.63 4.99 -1.22
C ARG A 47 10.89 4.15 -1.27
N GLY A 48 11.02 3.31 -2.31
CA GLY A 48 12.19 2.48 -2.49
C GLY A 48 12.28 1.26 -1.59
N ALA A 49 11.26 1.03 -0.75
CA ALA A 49 11.26 -0.13 0.13
C ALA A 49 11.00 -1.41 -0.67
N ARG A 50 11.68 -2.48 -0.28
CA ARG A 50 11.58 -3.80 -0.90
C ARG A 50 11.50 -4.86 0.17
N PRO A 51 11.02 -6.07 -0.17
CA PRO A 51 11.06 -7.17 0.80
C PRO A 51 12.47 -7.36 1.37
N GLY A 52 12.57 -7.40 2.68
CA GLY A 52 13.86 -7.55 3.36
C GLY A 52 14.68 -6.28 3.48
N ARG A 53 14.25 -5.18 2.86
CA ARG A 53 14.94 -3.90 2.97
C ARG A 53 14.17 -2.97 3.90
N VAL A 54 14.82 -2.53 4.96
CA VAL A 54 14.21 -1.69 5.99
C VAL A 54 14.30 -0.20 5.66
N LYS A 55 15.35 0.19 4.95
CA LYS A 55 15.66 1.59 4.69
C LYS A 55 15.05 2.05 3.38
N GLY A 56 14.27 3.11 3.42
CA GLY A 56 13.65 3.72 2.24
C GLY A 56 14.31 5.03 1.87
N GLU A 57 13.85 5.63 0.77
CA GLU A 57 14.36 6.89 0.23
C GLU A 57 13.44 8.06 0.57
N GLY A 58 12.59 7.91 1.54
CA GLY A 58 11.60 8.89 1.92
C GLY A 58 10.24 8.23 2.03
N TYR A 59 9.21 9.02 2.24
CA TYR A 59 7.87 8.48 2.37
C TYR A 59 6.84 9.45 1.79
N ASP A 60 5.69 8.89 1.46
CA ASP A 60 4.52 9.65 1.01
C ASP A 60 3.37 9.36 1.97
N VAL A 61 2.53 10.35 2.21
CA VAL A 61 1.32 10.17 3.00
C VAL A 61 0.14 10.42 2.09
N ILE A 62 -0.76 9.44 2.01
CA ILE A 62 -1.91 9.49 1.12
C ILE A 62 -3.18 9.41 1.97
N ALA A 63 -4.05 10.41 1.85
CA ALA A 63 -5.33 10.38 2.55
C ALA A 63 -6.16 9.18 2.06
N LEU A 64 -6.74 8.42 2.98
CA LEU A 64 -7.53 7.24 2.60
C LEU A 64 -8.69 7.59 1.69
N ARG A 65 -9.28 8.78 1.86
CA ARG A 65 -10.39 9.23 1.02
C ARG A 65 -9.98 9.42 -0.45
N ASN A 66 -8.68 9.53 -0.71
CA ASN A 66 -8.17 9.69 -2.07
C ASN A 66 -7.89 8.35 -2.75
N ILE A 67 -8.04 7.24 -2.04
CA ILE A 67 -7.88 5.91 -2.61
C ILE A 67 -9.23 5.46 -3.13
N GLU A 68 -9.32 5.31 -4.44
CA GLU A 68 -10.56 4.91 -5.09
C GLU A 68 -10.73 3.39 -5.10
N ARG A 69 -9.63 2.67 -5.33
CA ARG A 69 -9.70 1.23 -5.53
C ARG A 69 -8.36 0.57 -5.21
N ILE A 70 -8.43 -0.65 -4.71
CA ILE A 70 -7.26 -1.48 -4.43
C ILE A 70 -7.26 -2.63 -5.43
N GLU A 71 -6.13 -2.83 -6.10
CA GLU A 71 -5.97 -3.90 -7.08
C GLU A 71 -4.82 -4.80 -6.67
N GLN A 72 -5.04 -6.11 -6.66
CA GLN A 72 -3.97 -7.07 -6.47
C GLN A 72 -3.26 -7.25 -7.81
N ILE A 73 -1.96 -6.98 -7.85
CA ILE A 73 -1.19 -7.03 -9.10
C ILE A 73 -0.15 -8.13 -9.11
N GLY A 74 0.03 -8.81 -7.99
CA GLY A 74 0.97 -9.91 -7.89
C GLY A 74 0.26 -11.23 -7.81
N VAL A 75 1.02 -12.30 -7.98
CA VAL A 75 0.54 -13.66 -7.78
C VAL A 75 1.11 -14.13 -6.46
N GLY A 76 0.24 -14.52 -5.52
CA GLY A 76 0.68 -15.07 -4.25
C GLY A 76 1.36 -16.42 -4.50
N ARG A 77 2.64 -16.48 -4.27
CA ARG A 77 3.40 -17.70 -4.44
C ARG A 77 4.22 -18.02 -3.24
#